data_fae18d3563ed61cd37fe9570cbfbed31
#
_entry.id   fae18d3563ed61cd37fe9570cbfbed31
#
_cell.length_a   1.000
_cell.length_b   1.000
_cell.length_c   1.000
_cell.angle_alpha   90.00
_cell.angle_beta   90.00
_cell.angle_gamma   90.00
#
_symmetry.space_group_name_H-M   'P 1'
#
loop_
_entity.id
_entity.type
_entity.pdbx_description
1 polymer ?
#
loop_
_entity_poly.entity_id
_entity_poly.type
_entity_poly.pdbx_seq_one_letter_code
_entity_poly.pdbx_strand_id
1 'polypeptide(L)'
;KINTANGIASGVEAEVVDQATGNVKTRLSVKASIVVLAAGPTGSPLLLQNSGICNSSGQVGKNFACHPSLSVTAMFDKKLNDFHGATHSLFEDSHTLPEQGGWIQLNAVQEPVEASFMAEPGTGKPYVRYMQNYPNSTRLITLIHDKNVGEVTLENGYKEIRYQVDDEDFEAMKKGLKENARILFAAGASYLYLPTSDKTRINSVDEIDKVIDELKNEPARYRYTSFHPQGTCRMGADKTKTVVNPYGETHDVKNLYIVDASLLPTSIGYNPSETVYALASYIADQINSANPS
;
A
#
# COMPACT_ATOMS: atom_id res chain seq x y z
N LYS A 1 -23.24 6.38 4.64
CA LYS A 1 -23.95 6.06 3.41
C LYS A 1 -24.05 7.29 2.53
N ILE A 2 -23.95 7.12 1.20
CA ILE A 2 -24.12 8.18 0.21
C ILE A 2 -25.60 8.16 -0.25
N ASN A 3 -26.23 9.32 -0.27
CA ASN A 3 -27.61 9.49 -0.69
C ASN A 3 -27.63 9.96 -2.15
N THR A 4 -28.55 9.39 -2.93
CA THR A 4 -28.77 9.75 -4.34
C THR A 4 -30.27 9.97 -4.60
N ALA A 5 -30.56 10.87 -5.54
CA ALA A 5 -31.90 11.09 -6.05
C ALA A 5 -31.83 11.20 -7.58
N ASN A 6 -32.61 10.37 -8.30
CA ASN A 6 -32.64 10.36 -9.77
C ASN A 6 -31.23 10.23 -10.44
N GLY A 7 -30.33 9.41 -9.86
CA GLY A 7 -28.99 9.21 -10.39
C GLY A 7 -28.01 10.37 -10.11
N ILE A 8 -28.34 11.27 -9.18
CA ILE A 8 -27.52 12.41 -8.78
C ILE A 8 -27.23 12.30 -7.28
N ALA A 9 -26.00 12.57 -6.85
CA ALA A 9 -25.66 12.65 -5.44
C ALA A 9 -26.43 13.79 -4.76
N SER A 10 -26.95 13.55 -3.55
CA SER A 10 -27.76 14.51 -2.81
C SER A 10 -27.31 14.74 -1.38
N GLY A 11 -26.28 14.05 -0.95
CA GLY A 11 -25.72 14.18 0.39
C GLY A 11 -25.22 12.87 0.99
N VAL A 12 -25.02 12.87 2.29
CA VAL A 12 -24.52 11.69 3.04
C VAL A 12 -25.27 11.52 4.37
N GLU A 13 -25.33 10.27 4.82
CA GLU A 13 -25.73 9.91 6.18
C GLU A 13 -24.52 9.36 6.92
N ALA A 14 -24.36 9.81 8.17
CA ALA A 14 -23.30 9.39 9.05
C ALA A 14 -23.82 9.08 10.46
N GLU A 15 -23.10 8.29 11.20
CA GLU A 15 -23.37 8.00 12.61
C GLU A 15 -22.22 8.56 13.47
N VAL A 16 -22.58 9.29 14.51
CA VAL A 16 -21.65 9.69 15.54
C VAL A 16 -21.63 8.60 16.59
N VAL A 17 -20.47 7.96 16.75
CA VAL A 17 -20.29 6.86 17.69
C VAL A 17 -19.51 7.32 18.93
N ASP A 18 -19.85 6.74 20.06
CA ASP A 18 -19.05 6.86 21.26
C ASP A 18 -17.76 6.04 21.09
N GLN A 19 -16.61 6.68 21.19
CA GLN A 19 -15.32 6.00 20.98
C GLN A 19 -15.01 4.92 22.03
N ALA A 20 -15.52 5.06 23.25
CA ALA A 20 -15.25 4.12 24.33
C ALA A 20 -16.14 2.87 24.27
N THR A 21 -17.39 3.05 23.81
CA THR A 21 -18.40 1.98 23.83
C THR A 21 -18.76 1.44 22.44
N GLY A 22 -18.44 2.19 21.37
CA GLY A 22 -18.86 1.88 20.02
C GLY A 22 -20.35 2.15 19.73
N ASN A 23 -21.11 2.66 20.72
CA ASN A 23 -22.54 2.91 20.56
C ASN A 23 -22.81 4.16 19.72
N VAL A 24 -23.85 4.11 18.88
CA VAL A 24 -24.31 5.26 18.12
C VAL A 24 -24.96 6.29 19.04
N LYS A 25 -24.38 7.50 19.12
CA LYS A 25 -24.91 8.64 19.89
C LYS A 25 -25.99 9.40 19.12
N THR A 26 -25.77 9.62 17.83
CA THR A 26 -26.70 10.33 16.98
C THR A 26 -26.45 10.01 15.51
N ARG A 27 -27.43 10.33 14.66
CA ARG A 27 -27.30 10.24 13.21
C ARG A 27 -27.32 11.63 12.61
N LEU A 28 -26.46 11.83 11.60
CA LEU A 28 -26.33 13.05 10.84
C LEU A 28 -26.80 12.81 9.40
N SER A 29 -27.59 13.73 8.89
CA SER A 29 -27.93 13.79 7.47
C SER A 29 -27.43 15.13 6.94
N VAL A 30 -26.51 15.08 5.97
CA VAL A 30 -25.93 16.26 5.33
C VAL A 30 -26.39 16.29 3.88
N LYS A 31 -27.13 17.35 3.49
CA LYS A 31 -27.51 17.60 2.09
C LYS A 31 -26.37 18.34 1.38
N ALA A 32 -26.05 17.89 0.19
CA ALA A 32 -25.00 18.50 -0.64
C ALA A 32 -25.33 18.30 -2.11
N SER A 33 -25.03 19.31 -2.95
CA SER A 33 -25.16 19.24 -4.41
C SER A 33 -24.00 18.48 -5.05
N ILE A 34 -22.88 18.38 -4.39
CA ILE A 34 -21.68 17.65 -4.82
C ILE A 34 -21.18 16.82 -3.62
N VAL A 35 -20.83 15.57 -3.86
CA VAL A 35 -20.22 14.68 -2.87
C VAL A 35 -18.85 14.25 -3.38
N VAL A 36 -17.82 14.45 -2.56
CA VAL A 36 -16.45 14.00 -2.84
C VAL A 36 -16.09 12.87 -1.89
N LEU A 37 -15.77 11.72 -2.45
CA LEU A 37 -15.36 10.52 -1.74
C LEU A 37 -13.84 10.41 -1.75
N ALA A 38 -13.24 10.48 -0.57
CA ALA A 38 -11.80 10.43 -0.36
C ALA A 38 -11.44 9.54 0.85
N ALA A 39 -12.05 8.34 0.90
CA ALA A 39 -11.89 7.40 2.02
C ALA A 39 -10.77 6.39 1.80
N GLY A 40 -9.99 6.57 0.74
CA GLY A 40 -8.87 5.72 0.37
C GLY A 40 -9.28 4.40 -0.29
N PRO A 41 -8.31 3.64 -0.83
CA PRO A 41 -8.57 2.45 -1.66
C PRO A 41 -9.27 1.30 -0.92
N THR A 42 -9.30 1.32 0.39
CA THR A 42 -10.05 0.32 1.16
C THR A 42 -11.40 0.88 1.67
N GLY A 43 -11.53 2.19 1.83
CA GLY A 43 -12.76 2.81 2.34
C GLY A 43 -13.73 3.20 1.25
N SER A 44 -13.25 3.83 0.18
CA SER A 44 -14.08 4.31 -0.93
C SER A 44 -14.91 3.21 -1.58
N PRO A 45 -14.36 2.04 -1.99
CA PRO A 45 -15.18 0.97 -2.54
C PRO A 45 -16.21 0.44 -1.55
N LEU A 46 -15.87 0.35 -0.25
CA LEU A 46 -16.81 -0.14 0.75
C LEU A 46 -17.98 0.82 0.97
N LEU A 47 -17.75 2.14 0.90
CA LEU A 47 -18.82 3.12 0.96
C LEU A 47 -19.75 3.03 -0.24
N LEU A 48 -19.24 2.79 -1.44
CA LEU A 48 -20.05 2.56 -2.64
C LEU A 48 -20.86 1.26 -2.51
N GLN A 49 -20.22 0.16 -2.10
CA GLN A 49 -20.88 -1.13 -1.88
C GLN A 49 -21.98 -1.03 -0.80
N ASN A 50 -21.68 -0.40 0.35
CA ASN A 50 -22.64 -0.19 1.42
C ASN A 50 -23.81 0.74 1.01
N SER A 51 -23.58 1.62 0.06
CA SER A 51 -24.61 2.50 -0.50
C SER A 51 -25.40 1.84 -1.64
N GLY A 52 -24.90 0.73 -2.20
CA GLY A 52 -25.53 0.00 -3.32
C GLY A 52 -25.48 0.78 -4.64
N ILE A 53 -24.42 1.56 -4.89
CA ILE A 53 -24.30 2.46 -6.04
C ILE A 53 -22.99 2.29 -6.80
N CYS A 54 -22.91 2.83 -8.01
CA CYS A 54 -21.70 2.97 -8.84
C CYS A 54 -21.04 1.65 -9.28
N ASN A 55 -21.76 0.53 -9.32
CA ASN A 55 -21.21 -0.77 -9.68
C ASN A 55 -21.80 -1.38 -10.97
N SER A 56 -22.29 -0.58 -11.91
CA SER A 56 -22.79 -1.08 -13.20
C SER A 56 -21.71 -1.80 -14.01
N SER A 57 -20.45 -1.38 -13.85
CA SER A 57 -19.30 -2.01 -14.46
C SER A 57 -18.83 -3.30 -13.76
N GLY A 58 -19.30 -3.57 -12.53
CA GLY A 58 -18.77 -4.65 -11.69
C GLY A 58 -17.33 -4.43 -11.17
N GLN A 59 -16.81 -3.18 -11.25
CA GLN A 59 -15.43 -2.86 -10.95
C GLN A 59 -15.19 -2.27 -9.56
N VAL A 60 -16.24 -1.93 -8.81
CA VAL A 60 -16.09 -1.40 -7.45
C VAL A 60 -15.44 -2.42 -6.53
N GLY A 61 -14.29 -2.08 -5.97
CA GLY A 61 -13.50 -2.94 -5.10
C GLY A 61 -12.55 -3.90 -5.83
N LYS A 62 -12.63 -4.01 -7.15
CA LYS A 62 -11.70 -4.80 -7.96
C LYS A 62 -10.39 -4.04 -8.23
N ASN A 63 -9.41 -4.75 -8.78
CA ASN A 63 -8.11 -4.17 -9.18
C ASN A 63 -7.30 -3.58 -8.01
N PHE A 64 -7.47 -4.12 -6.83
CA PHE A 64 -6.66 -3.73 -5.68
C PHE A 64 -5.19 -4.09 -5.95
N ALA A 65 -4.34 -3.08 -6.00
CA ALA A 65 -2.89 -3.19 -6.02
C ALA A 65 -2.34 -2.47 -4.79
N CYS A 66 -1.12 -2.81 -4.36
CA CYS A 66 -0.65 -2.25 -3.09
C CYS A 66 0.87 -2.08 -2.98
N HIS A 67 1.66 -2.38 -4.02
CA HIS A 67 3.12 -2.41 -3.95
C HIS A 67 3.62 -3.25 -2.77
N PRO A 68 3.45 -4.58 -2.78
CA PRO A 68 3.95 -5.40 -1.70
C PRO A 68 5.46 -5.23 -1.56
N SER A 69 5.94 -5.19 -0.32
CA SER A 69 7.35 -4.99 -0.05
C SER A 69 7.88 -5.96 0.98
N LEU A 70 9.16 -6.29 0.84
CA LEU A 70 9.96 -7.01 1.80
C LEU A 70 11.24 -6.21 2.10
N SER A 71 11.75 -6.33 3.32
CA SER A 71 12.95 -5.62 3.74
C SER A 71 14.07 -6.59 4.14
N VAL A 72 15.30 -6.29 3.76
CA VAL A 72 16.51 -6.92 4.28
C VAL A 72 17.03 -6.06 5.41
N THR A 73 17.19 -6.64 6.60
CA THR A 73 17.78 -5.97 7.76
C THR A 73 19.26 -6.33 7.89
N ALA A 74 20.11 -5.33 7.98
CA ALA A 74 21.55 -5.47 8.13
C ALA A 74 22.01 -5.12 9.54
N MET A 75 23.02 -5.85 10.02
CA MET A 75 23.70 -5.58 11.27
C MET A 75 25.15 -5.16 10.99
N PHE A 76 25.61 -4.13 11.69
CA PHE A 76 26.93 -3.54 11.57
C PHE A 76 27.70 -3.63 12.90
N ASP A 77 29.01 -3.61 12.84
CA ASP A 77 29.86 -3.59 14.06
C ASP A 77 29.93 -2.20 14.71
N LYS A 78 29.33 -1.19 14.08
CA LYS A 78 29.26 0.21 14.56
C LYS A 78 27.81 0.66 14.73
N LYS A 79 27.60 1.65 15.59
CA LYS A 79 26.30 2.31 15.73
C LYS A 79 26.02 3.16 14.49
N LEU A 80 24.88 2.97 13.89
CA LEU A 80 24.34 3.77 12.80
C LEU A 80 23.34 4.80 13.31
N ASN A 81 22.54 4.41 14.33
CA ASN A 81 21.41 5.20 14.87
C ASN A 81 20.41 5.59 13.77
N ASP A 82 20.11 4.64 12.89
CA ASP A 82 19.27 4.82 11.70
C ASP A 82 17.81 5.22 12.00
N PHE A 83 17.44 5.28 13.27
CA PHE A 83 16.15 5.76 13.73
C PHE A 83 16.04 7.30 13.83
N HIS A 84 17.08 8.02 13.44
CA HIS A 84 17.11 9.49 13.36
C HIS A 84 17.21 9.93 11.90
N GLY A 85 16.39 10.89 11.51
CA GLY A 85 16.43 11.51 10.19
C GLY A 85 15.18 11.23 9.36
N ALA A 86 15.24 11.64 8.08
CA ALA A 86 14.13 11.42 7.14
C ALA A 86 14.16 9.99 6.61
N THR A 87 13.01 9.31 6.71
CA THR A 87 12.80 8.03 6.04
C THR A 87 12.68 8.22 4.53
N HIS A 88 13.01 7.18 3.75
CA HIS A 88 12.91 7.20 2.28
C HIS A 88 13.63 8.37 1.61
N SER A 89 14.79 8.77 2.16
CA SER A 89 15.59 9.88 1.65
C SER A 89 16.47 9.52 0.44
N LEU A 90 16.68 8.24 0.22
CA LEU A 90 17.42 7.68 -0.91
C LEU A 90 16.62 6.54 -1.52
N PHE A 91 16.68 6.43 -2.84
CA PHE A 91 16.08 5.32 -3.59
C PHE A 91 16.95 4.97 -4.80
N GLU A 92 16.78 3.75 -5.26
CA GLU A 92 17.35 3.23 -6.50
C GLU A 92 16.18 2.77 -7.38
N ASP A 93 16.06 3.31 -8.58
CA ASP A 93 14.90 3.18 -9.46
C ASP A 93 15.21 2.66 -10.87
N SER A 94 16.43 2.21 -11.12
CA SER A 94 16.81 1.68 -12.45
C SER A 94 16.05 0.42 -12.86
N HIS A 95 15.35 -0.21 -11.92
CA HIS A 95 14.56 -1.42 -12.13
C HIS A 95 13.04 -1.21 -12.00
N THR A 96 12.56 0.02 -11.92
CA THR A 96 11.16 0.33 -11.60
C THR A 96 10.18 -0.09 -12.69
N LEU A 97 10.54 0.09 -13.97
CA LEU A 97 9.66 -0.30 -15.05
C LEU A 97 9.55 -1.83 -15.15
N PRO A 98 8.38 -2.39 -15.52
CA PRO A 98 8.19 -3.84 -15.61
C PRO A 98 9.23 -4.55 -16.49
N GLU A 99 9.63 -3.93 -17.61
CA GLU A 99 10.67 -4.44 -18.51
C GLU A 99 12.09 -4.37 -17.93
N GLN A 100 12.32 -3.56 -16.91
CA GLN A 100 13.58 -3.43 -16.18
C GLN A 100 13.66 -4.31 -14.95
N GLY A 101 12.52 -4.90 -14.53
CA GLY A 101 12.47 -5.78 -13.37
C GLY A 101 11.23 -5.60 -12.50
N GLY A 102 10.65 -4.40 -12.47
CA GLY A 102 9.41 -4.11 -11.75
C GLY A 102 9.60 -3.93 -10.24
N TRP A 103 10.73 -3.39 -9.78
CA TRP A 103 10.94 -3.05 -8.36
C TRP A 103 11.71 -1.74 -8.17
N ILE A 104 11.56 -1.15 -7.01
CA ILE A 104 12.33 -0.01 -6.51
C ILE A 104 12.91 -0.35 -5.14
N GLN A 105 14.06 0.19 -4.83
CA GLN A 105 14.74 0.02 -3.55
C GLN A 105 14.75 1.33 -2.77
N LEU A 106 14.42 1.23 -1.48
CA LEU A 106 14.28 2.38 -0.60
C LEU A 106 15.04 2.13 0.70
N ASN A 107 15.74 3.15 1.22
CA ASN A 107 16.14 3.12 2.61
C ASN A 107 14.92 3.38 3.51
N ALA A 108 14.86 2.72 4.64
CA ALA A 108 13.81 2.95 5.62
C ALA A 108 14.39 3.16 7.00
N VAL A 109 14.05 4.27 7.61
CA VAL A 109 14.28 4.49 9.04
C VAL A 109 13.53 3.41 9.81
N GLN A 110 14.21 2.77 10.73
CA GLN A 110 13.65 1.71 11.53
C GLN A 110 13.38 2.21 12.96
N GLU A 111 12.14 2.59 13.23
CA GLU A 111 11.77 2.97 14.60
C GLU A 111 11.83 1.79 15.57
N PRO A 112 12.07 2.03 16.88
CA PRO A 112 12.22 0.96 17.87
C PRO A 112 11.03 0.00 17.93
N VAL A 113 9.80 0.51 17.79
CA VAL A 113 8.59 -0.30 17.78
C VAL A 113 8.57 -1.22 16.56
N GLU A 114 8.88 -0.68 15.38
CA GLU A 114 8.94 -1.46 14.14
C GLU A 114 10.08 -2.48 14.20
N ALA A 115 11.26 -2.09 14.69
CA ALA A 115 12.37 -3.00 14.93
C ALA A 115 11.96 -4.18 15.82
N SER A 116 11.13 -3.95 16.83
CA SER A 116 10.66 -5.00 17.72
C SER A 116 9.80 -6.06 17.02
N PHE A 117 9.01 -5.67 16.02
CA PHE A 117 8.24 -6.61 15.19
C PHE A 117 9.12 -7.35 14.17
N MET A 118 10.21 -6.70 13.73
CA MET A 118 11.14 -7.24 12.75
C MET A 118 12.30 -8.01 13.40
N ALA A 119 12.37 -8.01 14.73
CA ALA A 119 13.44 -8.66 15.50
C ALA A 119 13.62 -10.14 15.18
N GLU A 120 14.80 -10.65 15.51
CA GLU A 120 15.15 -12.08 15.38
C GLU A 120 14.02 -12.99 15.91
N PRO A 121 13.89 -14.20 15.33
CA PRO A 121 12.93 -15.16 15.82
C PRO A 121 13.22 -15.48 17.27
N GLY A 122 12.18 -15.56 18.00
CA GLY A 122 12.23 -15.96 19.36
C GLY A 122 11.87 -14.87 20.33
N THR A 123 11.50 -15.34 21.46
CA THR A 123 11.25 -14.60 22.67
C THR A 123 12.45 -14.73 23.59
N GLY A 124 12.57 -13.85 24.57
CA GLY A 124 13.62 -13.92 25.56
C GLY A 124 15.00 -13.44 25.08
N LYS A 125 16.05 -14.21 25.33
CA LYS A 125 17.44 -13.75 25.10
C LYS A 125 17.80 -13.31 23.68
N PRO A 126 17.39 -14.00 22.61
CA PRO A 126 17.66 -13.55 21.23
C PRO A 126 17.04 -12.19 20.94
N TYR A 127 15.77 -12.01 21.30
CA TYR A 127 15.07 -10.74 21.15
C TYR A 127 15.75 -9.59 21.89
N VAL A 128 16.09 -9.82 23.18
CA VAL A 128 16.80 -8.82 24.00
C VAL A 128 18.13 -8.44 23.35
N ARG A 129 18.89 -9.43 22.88
CA ARG A 129 20.17 -9.18 22.21
C ARG A 129 20.00 -8.35 20.93
N TYR A 130 18.99 -8.65 20.12
CA TYR A 130 18.70 -7.86 18.93
C TYR A 130 18.38 -6.42 19.31
N MET A 131 17.47 -6.20 20.26
CA MET A 131 17.06 -4.85 20.69
C MET A 131 18.21 -4.06 21.34
N GLN A 132 19.12 -4.72 22.04
CA GLN A 132 20.35 -4.08 22.56
C GLN A 132 21.28 -3.62 21.44
N ASN A 133 21.32 -4.34 20.31
CA ASN A 133 22.13 -4.01 19.14
C ASN A 133 21.36 -3.28 18.05
N TYR A 134 20.09 -2.97 18.28
CA TYR A 134 19.23 -2.25 17.34
C TYR A 134 19.88 -0.95 16.79
N PRO A 135 20.61 -0.13 17.57
CA PRO A 135 21.31 1.03 17.05
C PRO A 135 22.38 0.73 15.98
N ASN A 136 22.78 -0.53 15.84
CA ASN A 136 23.73 -0.99 14.84
C ASN A 136 23.04 -1.53 13.58
N SER A 137 21.72 -1.50 13.51
CA SER A 137 20.97 -2.03 12.38
C SER A 137 20.48 -0.94 11.43
N THR A 138 20.31 -1.31 10.18
CA THR A 138 19.56 -0.57 9.16
C THR A 138 18.84 -1.55 8.25
N ARG A 139 17.95 -1.05 7.38
CA ARG A 139 17.27 -1.88 6.41
C ARG A 139 17.07 -1.20 5.07
N LEU A 140 17.04 -2.02 4.02
CA LEU A 140 16.57 -1.62 2.70
C LEU A 140 15.30 -2.39 2.36
N ILE A 141 14.35 -1.69 1.76
CA ILE A 141 13.07 -2.23 1.30
C ILE A 141 13.16 -2.47 -0.20
N THR A 142 12.70 -3.63 -0.64
CA THR A 142 12.32 -3.87 -2.03
C THR A 142 10.83 -3.71 -2.14
N LEU A 143 10.37 -2.82 -3.00
CA LEU A 143 8.97 -2.54 -3.28
C LEU A 143 8.68 -2.94 -4.72
N ILE A 144 7.64 -3.74 -4.92
CA ILE A 144 7.28 -4.31 -6.22
C ILE A 144 6.25 -3.42 -6.91
N HIS A 145 6.42 -3.23 -8.22
CA HIS A 145 5.38 -2.79 -9.13
C HIS A 145 4.49 -4.00 -9.45
N ASP A 146 3.56 -4.30 -8.56
CA ASP A 146 2.74 -5.50 -8.62
C ASP A 146 1.89 -5.56 -9.90
N LYS A 147 1.93 -6.70 -10.57
CA LYS A 147 1.14 -7.00 -11.77
C LYS A 147 -0.16 -7.69 -11.40
N ASN A 148 -0.12 -8.50 -10.34
CA ASN A 148 -1.30 -9.14 -9.81
C ASN A 148 -2.19 -8.13 -9.10
N VAL A 149 -3.50 -8.39 -9.14
CA VAL A 149 -4.51 -7.53 -8.51
C VAL A 149 -5.44 -8.36 -7.63
N GLY A 150 -5.86 -7.72 -6.54
CA GLY A 150 -6.82 -8.28 -5.60
C GLY A 150 -8.16 -7.56 -5.63
N GLU A 151 -8.89 -7.71 -4.55
CA GLU A 151 -10.18 -7.06 -4.37
C GLU A 151 -10.44 -6.64 -2.92
N VAL A 152 -11.28 -5.63 -2.76
CA VAL A 152 -11.81 -5.16 -1.48
C VAL A 152 -13.32 -5.28 -1.50
N THR A 153 -13.89 -6.08 -0.61
CA THR A 153 -15.32 -6.37 -0.55
C THR A 153 -15.89 -6.13 0.85
N LEU A 154 -17.19 -5.87 0.90
CA LEU A 154 -17.96 -5.81 2.13
C LEU A 154 -18.73 -7.13 2.27
N GLU A 155 -18.30 -8.00 3.20
CA GLU A 155 -18.94 -9.29 3.45
C GLU A 155 -19.50 -9.34 4.86
N ASN A 156 -20.79 -9.60 4.99
CA ASN A 156 -21.49 -9.64 6.28
C ASN A 156 -21.26 -8.39 7.14
N GLY A 157 -21.07 -7.22 6.51
CA GLY A 157 -20.79 -5.97 7.20
C GLY A 157 -19.31 -5.74 7.57
N TYR A 158 -18.44 -6.65 7.22
CA TYR A 158 -16.99 -6.57 7.48
C TYR A 158 -16.21 -6.34 6.20
N LYS A 159 -15.11 -5.62 6.33
CA LYS A 159 -14.15 -5.42 5.26
C LYS A 159 -13.33 -6.68 5.04
N GLU A 160 -13.35 -7.19 3.81
CA GLU A 160 -12.48 -8.25 3.35
C GLU A 160 -11.53 -7.72 2.26
N ILE A 161 -10.26 -8.07 2.38
CA ILE A 161 -9.24 -7.78 1.36
C ILE A 161 -8.64 -9.11 0.92
N ARG A 162 -8.79 -9.41 -0.37
CA ARG A 162 -8.20 -10.60 -0.99
C ARG A 162 -7.09 -10.16 -1.93
N TYR A 163 -5.87 -10.44 -1.55
CA TYR A 163 -4.68 -10.14 -2.33
C TYR A 163 -3.61 -11.19 -2.01
N GLN A 164 -2.88 -11.59 -3.02
CA GLN A 164 -1.75 -12.51 -2.88
C GLN A 164 -0.67 -12.12 -3.88
N VAL A 165 0.59 -12.10 -3.44
CA VAL A 165 1.74 -11.99 -4.33
C VAL A 165 1.81 -13.25 -5.18
N ASP A 166 1.83 -13.14 -6.49
CA ASP A 166 1.97 -14.27 -7.39
C ASP A 166 3.45 -14.66 -7.59
N ASP A 167 3.69 -15.71 -8.35
CA ASP A 167 5.06 -16.21 -8.55
C ASP A 167 5.92 -15.25 -9.39
N GLU A 168 5.32 -14.49 -10.31
CA GLU A 168 6.05 -13.51 -11.13
C GLU A 168 6.51 -12.33 -10.27
N ASP A 169 5.62 -11.77 -9.47
CA ASP A 169 5.91 -10.69 -8.53
C ASP A 169 6.90 -11.17 -7.45
N PHE A 170 6.79 -12.43 -7.01
CA PHE A 170 7.73 -13.00 -6.05
C PHE A 170 9.15 -13.16 -6.62
N GLU A 171 9.28 -13.58 -7.87
CA GLU A 171 10.60 -13.65 -8.54
C GLU A 171 11.23 -12.26 -8.74
N ALA A 172 10.42 -11.23 -9.03
CA ALA A 172 10.89 -9.84 -9.03
C ALA A 172 11.36 -9.42 -7.63
N MET A 173 10.62 -9.78 -6.59
CA MET A 173 10.99 -9.54 -5.18
C MET A 173 12.33 -10.16 -4.83
N LYS A 174 12.58 -11.41 -5.22
CA LYS A 174 13.86 -12.10 -4.98
C LYS A 174 15.05 -11.36 -5.60
N LYS A 175 14.89 -10.84 -6.83
CA LYS A 175 15.94 -10.05 -7.48
C LYS A 175 16.25 -8.78 -6.68
N GLY A 176 15.23 -8.03 -6.28
CA GLY A 176 15.41 -6.84 -5.45
C GLY A 176 16.01 -7.13 -4.07
N LEU A 177 15.63 -8.25 -3.42
CA LEU A 177 16.26 -8.69 -2.18
C LEU A 177 17.75 -8.99 -2.34
N LYS A 178 18.16 -9.59 -3.46
CA LYS A 178 19.58 -9.83 -3.77
C LYS A 178 20.37 -8.52 -3.90
N GLU A 179 19.81 -7.54 -4.62
CA GLU A 179 20.45 -6.23 -4.77
C GLU A 179 20.53 -5.50 -3.43
N ASN A 180 19.46 -5.49 -2.62
CA ASN A 180 19.52 -4.95 -1.27
C ASN A 180 20.61 -5.60 -0.42
N ALA A 181 20.74 -6.92 -0.50
CA ALA A 181 21.78 -7.65 0.24
C ALA A 181 23.20 -7.25 -0.21
N ARG A 182 23.42 -7.12 -1.53
CA ARG A 182 24.72 -6.68 -2.08
C ARG A 182 25.05 -5.25 -1.65
N ILE A 183 24.10 -4.33 -1.71
CA ILE A 183 24.28 -2.94 -1.27
C ILE A 183 24.67 -2.90 0.22
N LEU A 184 23.95 -3.63 1.06
CA LEU A 184 24.19 -3.65 2.50
C LEU A 184 25.56 -4.23 2.87
N PHE A 185 25.99 -5.31 2.21
CA PHE A 185 27.36 -5.83 2.41
C PHE A 185 28.42 -4.87 1.90
N ALA A 186 28.20 -4.23 0.74
CA ALA A 186 29.11 -3.21 0.22
C ALA A 186 29.22 -2.00 1.17
N ALA A 187 28.17 -1.68 1.92
CA ALA A 187 28.18 -0.67 2.96
C ALA A 187 28.91 -1.11 4.26
N GLY A 188 29.30 -2.36 4.35
CA GLY A 188 30.06 -2.92 5.47
C GLY A 188 29.22 -3.65 6.51
N ALA A 189 28.06 -4.18 6.14
CA ALA A 189 27.28 -5.03 7.04
C ALA A 189 28.05 -6.30 7.41
N SER A 190 27.96 -6.69 8.68
CA SER A 190 28.58 -7.93 9.20
C SER A 190 27.75 -9.16 8.85
N TYR A 191 26.44 -9.01 8.80
CA TYR A 191 25.47 -10.04 8.39
C TYR A 191 24.10 -9.43 8.15
N LEU A 192 23.24 -10.20 7.48
CA LEU A 192 21.88 -9.77 7.12
C LEU A 192 20.83 -10.75 7.67
N TYR A 193 19.62 -10.24 7.88
CA TYR A 193 18.40 -11.03 8.08
C TYR A 193 17.43 -10.82 6.94
N LEU A 194 16.90 -11.91 6.40
CA LEU A 194 15.79 -11.88 5.46
C LEU A 194 14.43 -11.73 6.20
N PRO A 195 13.40 -11.21 5.55
CA PRO A 195 12.09 -10.96 6.14
C PRO A 195 11.25 -12.25 6.29
N THR A 196 11.87 -13.34 6.65
CA THR A 196 11.24 -14.66 6.83
C THR A 196 10.89 -14.91 8.28
N SER A 197 9.87 -15.73 8.54
CA SER A 197 9.43 -16.06 9.91
C SER A 197 10.50 -16.83 10.70
N ASP A 198 11.35 -17.57 10.01
CA ASP A 198 12.51 -18.30 10.57
C ASP A 198 13.77 -17.43 10.65
N LYS A 199 13.70 -16.17 10.19
CA LYS A 199 14.82 -15.22 10.17
C LYS A 199 16.07 -15.78 9.54
N THR A 200 15.92 -16.27 8.33
CA THR A 200 17.05 -16.72 7.52
C THR A 200 18.16 -15.68 7.51
N ARG A 201 19.35 -16.07 7.90
CA ARG A 201 20.52 -15.21 8.00
C ARG A 201 21.46 -15.43 6.81
N ILE A 202 22.05 -14.34 6.31
CA ILE A 202 23.12 -14.34 5.29
C ILE A 202 24.37 -13.76 5.95
N ASN A 203 25.49 -14.46 5.92
CA ASN A 203 26.71 -14.08 6.61
C ASN A 203 27.80 -13.54 5.68
N SER A 204 27.65 -13.71 4.37
CA SER A 204 28.61 -13.21 3.38
C SER A 204 27.93 -12.94 2.03
N VAL A 205 28.62 -12.18 1.17
CA VAL A 205 28.16 -11.91 -0.20
C VAL A 205 27.99 -13.21 -1.01
N ASP A 206 28.84 -14.20 -0.78
CA ASP A 206 28.85 -15.46 -1.53
C ASP A 206 27.62 -16.34 -1.22
N GLU A 207 26.94 -16.09 -0.10
CA GLU A 207 25.72 -16.82 0.29
C GLU A 207 24.44 -16.24 -0.36
N ILE A 208 24.47 -14.99 -0.84
CA ILE A 208 23.28 -14.25 -1.27
C ILE A 208 22.45 -15.04 -2.29
N ASP A 209 23.07 -15.40 -3.40
CA ASP A 209 22.34 -16.03 -4.51
C ASP A 209 21.77 -17.38 -4.07
N LYS A 210 22.57 -18.22 -3.43
CA LYS A 210 22.13 -19.53 -2.95
C LYS A 210 20.95 -19.41 -2.00
N VAL A 211 21.05 -18.57 -0.98
CA VAL A 211 20.02 -18.46 0.07
C VAL A 211 18.72 -17.87 -0.49
N ILE A 212 18.82 -16.85 -1.35
CA ILE A 212 17.63 -16.20 -1.88
C ILE A 212 16.96 -17.02 -2.99
N ASP A 213 17.74 -17.75 -3.82
CA ASP A 213 17.16 -18.62 -4.85
C ASP A 213 16.37 -19.80 -4.27
N GLU A 214 16.74 -20.28 -3.10
CA GLU A 214 16.03 -21.35 -2.39
C GLU A 214 14.67 -20.89 -1.78
N LEU A 215 14.40 -19.58 -1.74
CA LEU A 215 13.12 -19.05 -1.25
C LEU A 215 11.97 -19.45 -2.20
N LYS A 216 10.86 -19.88 -1.60
CA LYS A 216 9.62 -20.23 -2.30
C LYS A 216 8.53 -19.22 -1.97
N ASN A 217 7.59 -19.03 -2.89
CA ASN A 217 6.42 -18.19 -2.66
C ASN A 217 5.44 -18.84 -1.66
N GLU A 218 5.76 -18.70 -0.39
CA GLU A 218 4.98 -19.20 0.75
C GLU A 218 4.54 -17.99 1.59
N PRO A 219 3.38 -17.37 1.33
CA PRO A 219 3.01 -16.07 1.92
C PRO A 219 3.10 -16.01 3.45
N ALA A 220 2.75 -17.10 4.14
CA ALA A 220 2.81 -17.18 5.61
C ALA A 220 4.25 -17.14 6.15
N ARG A 221 5.25 -17.38 5.32
CA ARG A 221 6.66 -17.36 5.70
C ARG A 221 7.24 -15.95 5.75
N TYR A 222 6.65 -15.00 5.02
CA TYR A 222 7.20 -13.66 4.84
C TYR A 222 6.39 -12.62 5.61
N ARG A 223 7.10 -11.55 6.02
CA ARG A 223 6.48 -10.36 6.61
C ARG A 223 6.36 -9.29 5.53
N TYR A 224 5.36 -9.44 4.69
CA TYR A 224 5.01 -8.40 3.72
C TYR A 224 4.52 -7.14 4.42
N THR A 225 4.92 -6.01 3.88
CA THR A 225 4.38 -4.70 4.22
C THR A 225 3.90 -4.00 2.96
N SER A 226 2.94 -3.11 3.11
CA SER A 226 2.48 -2.24 2.04
C SER A 226 1.88 -0.97 2.63
N PHE A 227 2.19 0.15 1.99
CA PHE A 227 1.68 1.47 2.35
C PHE A 227 0.99 2.16 1.17
N HIS A 228 0.81 1.46 0.04
CA HIS A 228 0.37 2.01 -1.23
C HIS A 228 -0.85 1.31 -1.82
N PRO A 229 -1.92 1.05 -1.05
CA PRO A 229 -3.14 0.50 -1.62
C PRO A 229 -3.70 1.45 -2.68
N GLN A 230 -4.20 0.90 -3.81
CA GLN A 230 -4.66 1.67 -4.95
C GLN A 230 -5.60 0.87 -5.86
N GLY A 231 -6.27 1.54 -6.82
CA GLY A 231 -6.93 0.91 -7.98
C GLY A 231 -8.36 0.43 -7.79
N THR A 232 -8.92 0.43 -6.60
CA THR A 232 -10.21 -0.21 -6.29
C THR A 232 -11.47 0.51 -6.83
N CYS A 233 -11.31 1.71 -7.35
CA CYS A 233 -12.34 2.47 -8.05
C CYS A 233 -11.74 3.12 -9.29
N ARG A 234 -10.95 2.36 -10.05
CA ARG A 234 -10.09 2.88 -11.12
C ARG A 234 -10.80 3.78 -12.11
N MET A 235 -10.06 4.81 -12.58
CA MET A 235 -10.53 5.77 -13.55
C MET A 235 -10.30 5.32 -14.99
N GLY A 236 -11.10 5.84 -15.91
CA GLY A 236 -10.92 5.65 -17.34
C GLY A 236 -12.16 6.03 -18.13
N ALA A 237 -12.02 6.11 -19.46
CA ALA A 237 -13.10 6.51 -20.37
C ALA A 237 -14.14 5.41 -20.61
N ASP A 238 -13.74 4.13 -20.50
CA ASP A 238 -14.62 2.99 -20.73
C ASP A 238 -15.43 2.66 -19.46
N LYS A 239 -16.67 3.10 -19.45
CA LYS A 239 -17.60 2.88 -18.33
C LYS A 239 -17.89 1.41 -18.02
N THR A 240 -17.57 0.48 -18.92
CA THR A 240 -17.75 -0.97 -18.68
C THR A 240 -16.58 -1.59 -17.94
N LYS A 241 -15.46 -0.86 -17.82
CA LYS A 241 -14.20 -1.34 -17.22
C LYS A 241 -13.73 -0.48 -16.05
N THR A 242 -14.39 0.66 -15.79
CA THR A 242 -13.95 1.63 -14.80
C THR A 242 -15.13 2.13 -13.95
N VAL A 243 -14.84 2.69 -12.79
CA VAL A 243 -15.83 3.22 -11.84
C VAL A 243 -16.04 4.72 -12.05
N VAL A 244 -14.95 5.45 -12.35
CA VAL A 244 -14.95 6.89 -12.56
C VAL A 244 -14.42 7.23 -13.95
N ASN A 245 -14.88 8.36 -14.47
CA ASN A 245 -14.41 8.93 -15.72
C ASN A 245 -13.04 9.64 -15.54
N PRO A 246 -12.38 10.11 -16.60
CA PRO A 246 -11.08 10.79 -16.49
C PRO A 246 -11.10 12.11 -15.68
N TYR A 247 -12.27 12.60 -15.31
CA TYR A 247 -12.46 13.82 -14.50
C TYR A 247 -12.79 13.52 -13.04
N GLY A 248 -12.70 12.25 -12.62
CA GLY A 248 -12.97 11.80 -11.25
C GLY A 248 -14.45 11.63 -10.90
N GLU A 249 -15.39 11.96 -11.79
CA GLU A 249 -16.83 11.75 -11.58
C GLU A 249 -17.20 10.27 -11.81
N THR A 250 -18.05 9.70 -10.97
CA THR A 250 -18.53 8.33 -11.18
C THR A 250 -19.38 8.22 -12.45
N HIS A 251 -19.29 7.07 -13.16
CA HIS A 251 -20.07 6.88 -14.39
C HIS A 251 -21.57 6.76 -14.14
N ASP A 252 -21.96 6.23 -12.98
CA ASP A 252 -23.36 5.89 -12.66
C ASP A 252 -24.11 6.99 -11.93
N VAL A 253 -23.42 7.81 -11.14
CA VAL A 253 -24.03 8.83 -10.29
C VAL A 253 -23.35 10.16 -10.55
N LYS A 254 -24.16 11.14 -11.00
CA LYS A 254 -23.69 12.51 -11.23
C LYS A 254 -23.38 13.22 -9.92
N ASN A 255 -22.45 14.18 -9.97
CA ASN A 255 -22.01 14.97 -8.83
C ASN A 255 -21.43 14.15 -7.66
N LEU A 256 -21.02 12.90 -7.94
CA LEU A 256 -20.25 12.06 -7.04
C LEU A 256 -18.85 11.86 -7.62
N TYR A 257 -17.86 12.37 -6.91
CA TYR A 257 -16.46 12.31 -7.33
C TYR A 257 -15.67 11.42 -6.38
N ILE A 258 -14.69 10.68 -6.91
CA ILE A 258 -13.71 9.95 -6.12
C ILE A 258 -12.36 10.66 -6.28
N VAL A 259 -11.70 10.97 -5.14
CA VAL A 259 -10.49 11.80 -5.12
C VAL A 259 -9.50 11.21 -4.11
N ASP A 260 -9.05 9.99 -4.38
CA ASP A 260 -8.02 9.30 -3.60
C ASP A 260 -7.31 8.24 -4.47
N ALA A 261 -6.38 7.49 -3.91
CA ALA A 261 -5.60 6.50 -4.66
C ALA A 261 -6.45 5.33 -5.22
N SER A 262 -7.72 5.17 -4.85
CA SER A 262 -8.59 4.14 -5.43
C SER A 262 -8.85 4.35 -6.92
N LEU A 263 -8.73 5.60 -7.40
CA LEU A 263 -8.95 5.93 -8.81
C LEU A 263 -7.75 5.63 -9.73
N LEU A 264 -6.58 5.31 -9.19
CA LEU A 264 -5.42 4.97 -10.02
C LEU A 264 -5.74 3.77 -10.91
N PRO A 265 -5.49 3.85 -12.24
CA PRO A 265 -5.96 2.84 -13.19
C PRO A 265 -5.18 1.53 -13.13
N THR A 266 -3.97 1.57 -12.58
CA THR A 266 -3.05 0.44 -12.43
C THR A 266 -2.10 0.71 -11.27
N SER A 267 -1.37 -0.31 -10.82
CA SER A 267 -0.18 -0.13 -9.98
C SER A 267 0.78 0.86 -10.65
N ILE A 268 1.31 1.83 -9.92
CA ILE A 268 2.15 2.90 -10.52
C ILE A 268 3.66 2.69 -10.30
N GLY A 269 4.06 1.68 -9.52
CA GLY A 269 5.46 1.33 -9.29
C GLY A 269 6.26 2.29 -8.40
N TYR A 270 5.66 3.39 -7.95
CA TYR A 270 6.25 4.42 -7.08
C TYR A 270 5.35 4.77 -5.91
N ASN A 271 5.91 5.50 -4.94
CA ASN A 271 5.15 6.08 -3.84
C ASN A 271 4.04 6.99 -4.40
N PRO A 272 2.75 6.75 -4.11
CA PRO A 272 1.64 7.37 -4.84
C PRO A 272 1.27 8.77 -4.38
N SER A 273 1.79 9.28 -3.26
CA SER A 273 1.30 10.52 -2.60
C SER A 273 1.27 11.73 -3.54
N GLU A 274 2.36 12.00 -4.26
CA GLU A 274 2.42 13.14 -5.18
C GLU A 274 1.47 12.99 -6.36
N THR A 275 1.34 11.77 -6.90
CA THR A 275 0.37 11.47 -7.96
C THR A 275 -1.06 11.70 -7.46
N VAL A 276 -1.36 11.28 -6.23
CA VAL A 276 -2.70 11.51 -5.63
C VAL A 276 -2.95 13.00 -5.41
N TYR A 277 -1.97 13.78 -4.94
CA TYR A 277 -2.12 15.23 -4.79
C TYR A 277 -2.35 15.92 -6.13
N ALA A 278 -1.59 15.55 -7.17
CA ALA A 278 -1.76 16.11 -8.51
C ALA A 278 -3.14 15.80 -9.08
N LEU A 279 -3.61 14.56 -8.97
CA LEU A 279 -4.95 14.16 -9.41
C LEU A 279 -6.05 14.86 -8.60
N ALA A 280 -5.88 15.01 -7.29
CA ALA A 280 -6.84 15.72 -6.45
C ALA A 280 -6.98 17.19 -6.87
N SER A 281 -5.86 17.86 -7.11
CA SER A 281 -5.86 19.24 -7.61
C SER A 281 -6.55 19.34 -8.99
N TYR A 282 -6.18 18.45 -9.92
CA TYR A 282 -6.79 18.40 -11.24
C TYR A 282 -8.32 18.21 -11.16
N ILE A 283 -8.80 17.26 -10.35
CA ILE A 283 -10.23 16.96 -10.21
C ILE A 283 -10.95 18.15 -9.54
N ALA A 284 -10.33 18.80 -8.56
CA ALA A 284 -10.89 20.00 -7.94
C ALA A 284 -11.10 21.13 -8.97
N ASP A 285 -10.16 21.35 -9.88
CA ASP A 285 -10.28 22.31 -10.97
C ASP A 285 -11.42 21.93 -11.95
N GLN A 286 -11.60 20.63 -12.24
CA GLN A 286 -12.71 20.17 -13.07
C GLN A 286 -14.06 20.41 -12.39
N ILE A 287 -14.18 20.15 -11.09
CA ILE A 287 -15.39 20.39 -10.30
C ILE A 287 -15.72 21.89 -10.32
N ASN A 288 -14.75 22.76 -10.06
CA ASN A 288 -14.95 24.21 -10.07
C ASN A 288 -15.36 24.73 -11.45
N SER A 289 -14.76 24.22 -12.53
CA SER A 289 -15.07 24.61 -13.89
C SER A 289 -16.47 24.16 -14.33
N ALA A 290 -16.93 23.02 -13.85
CA ALA A 290 -18.27 22.51 -14.13
C ALA A 290 -19.38 23.19 -13.30
N ASN A 291 -19.02 23.84 -12.18
CA ASN A 291 -19.94 24.47 -11.23
C ASN A 291 -19.44 25.88 -10.88
N PRO A 292 -19.42 26.80 -11.85
CA PRO A 292 -19.03 28.19 -11.56
C PRO A 292 -19.97 28.82 -10.53
N SER A 293 -19.40 29.48 -9.52
CA SER A 293 -20.11 30.18 -8.43
C SER A 293 -20.95 31.34 -8.93
#